data_6e836874ac3f33d87d2c4f8bcf685c2a
#
_entry.id   6e836874ac3f33d87d2c4f8bcf685c2a
#
_cell.length_a   1.000
_cell.length_b   1.000
_cell.length_c   1.000
_cell.angle_alpha   90.00
_cell.angle_beta   90.00
_cell.angle_gamma   90.00
#
_symmetry.space_group_name_H-M   'P 1'
#
loop_
_entity.id
_entity.type
_entity.pdbx_description
1 polymer ?
#
loop_
_entity_poly.entity_id
_entity_poly.type
_entity_poly.pdbx_seq_one_letter_code
_entity_poly.pdbx_strand_id
1 'polypeptide(L)'
;AGAKVIAFDIQFDAPETKSEYLHDFAEKINSEELKQLIPRHGDKILAEAIREAKAYGTEVIIASKVASEASRQPPQYIANPHEEIMKAEPETGIINDQMDADGFSRRYALFSELSHQPGRAYLTLGLKSVKAFFDISDTTMPRFNPSNHIWNYGDLEINAHGNSNTFLVNYYGPASGYKLPLEEDYPAMGTFPRYSLAYIIDTEDISLRDPMEDIDWMSQFIPGELPEWIQAIEDPSERQEMIDMMGL
;
A
#
# COMPACT_ATOMS: atom_id res chain seq x y z
N ALA A 1 -7.12 5.92 17.42
CA ALA A 1 -8.29 5.32 16.76
C ALA A 1 -8.51 3.84 17.13
N GLY A 2 -7.60 3.22 17.91
CA GLY A 2 -7.78 1.86 18.44
C GLY A 2 -7.66 0.73 17.40
N ALA A 3 -6.98 0.96 16.28
CA ALA A 3 -6.69 -0.10 15.33
C ALA A 3 -5.76 -1.14 15.97
N LYS A 4 -6.10 -2.42 15.87
CA LYS A 4 -5.23 -3.51 16.35
C LYS A 4 -4.07 -3.77 15.39
N VAL A 5 -4.31 -3.61 14.08
CA VAL A 5 -3.34 -3.84 13.03
C VAL A 5 -3.42 -2.72 12.00
N ILE A 6 -2.27 -2.22 11.58
CA ILE A 6 -2.11 -1.32 10.43
C ILE A 6 -1.17 -2.01 9.44
N ALA A 7 -1.68 -2.28 8.24
CA ALA A 7 -0.89 -2.90 7.17
C ALA A 7 -0.69 -1.90 6.03
N PHE A 8 0.58 -1.66 5.67
CA PHE A 8 0.94 -0.82 4.54
C PHE A 8 1.29 -1.69 3.34
N ASP A 9 0.42 -1.68 2.34
CA ASP A 9 0.71 -2.27 1.02
C ASP A 9 1.46 -1.26 0.13
N ILE A 10 2.53 -0.73 0.71
CA ILE A 10 3.42 0.26 0.09
C ILE A 10 4.85 -0.19 0.33
N GLN A 11 5.66 -0.21 -0.73
CA GLN A 11 7.10 -0.44 -0.62
C GLN A 11 7.82 0.84 -0.22
N PHE A 12 8.53 0.79 0.89
CA PHE A 12 9.42 1.84 1.37
C PHE A 12 10.88 1.38 1.25
N ASP A 13 11.27 0.89 0.07
CA ASP A 13 12.59 0.27 -0.19
C ASP A 13 13.68 1.28 -0.58
N ALA A 14 13.31 2.53 -0.80
CA ALA A 14 14.23 3.64 -1.05
C ALA A 14 14.14 4.69 0.08
N PRO A 15 15.26 5.37 0.38
CA PRO A 15 15.25 6.45 1.37
C PRO A 15 14.43 7.65 0.88
N GLU A 16 13.86 8.37 1.82
CA GLU A 16 13.29 9.68 1.55
C GLU A 16 14.41 10.68 1.26
N THR A 17 14.47 11.18 0.02
CA THR A 17 15.57 12.05 -0.44
C THR A 17 15.23 13.53 -0.44
N LYS A 18 13.96 13.90 -0.29
CA LYS A 18 13.51 15.29 -0.41
C LYS A 18 14.07 16.17 0.72
N SER A 19 13.99 15.71 1.94
CA SER A 19 14.53 16.46 3.10
C SER A 19 16.06 16.52 3.06
N GLU A 20 16.74 15.44 2.65
CA GLU A 20 18.20 15.44 2.47
C GLU A 20 18.63 16.47 1.43
N TYR A 21 17.97 16.46 0.25
CA TYR A 21 18.27 17.45 -0.79
C TYR A 21 18.07 18.89 -0.32
N LEU A 22 17.00 19.16 0.45
CA LEU A 22 16.72 20.49 0.98
C LEU A 22 17.76 20.90 2.04
N HIS A 23 18.20 19.98 2.89
CA HIS A 23 19.29 20.23 3.85
C HIS A 23 20.59 20.55 3.14
N ASP A 24 21.02 19.76 2.17
CA ASP A 24 22.21 19.99 1.35
C ASP A 24 22.16 21.35 0.64
N PHE A 25 20.97 21.70 0.13
CA PHE A 25 20.77 23.01 -0.50
C PHE A 25 20.89 24.16 0.51
N ALA A 26 20.26 24.04 1.68
CA ALA A 26 20.34 25.03 2.75
C ALA A 26 21.78 25.22 3.26
N GLU A 27 22.56 24.15 3.33
CA GLU A 27 23.98 24.22 3.67
C GLU A 27 24.79 24.96 2.61
N LYS A 28 24.59 24.64 1.32
CA LYS A 28 25.28 25.30 0.21
C LYS A 28 25.06 26.81 0.13
N ILE A 29 23.86 27.26 0.48
CA ILE A 29 23.53 28.70 0.51
C ILE A 29 23.74 29.34 1.90
N ASN A 30 24.20 28.55 2.89
CA ASN A 30 24.43 28.96 4.26
C ASN A 30 23.23 29.68 4.92
N SER A 31 22.02 29.13 4.71
CA SER A 31 20.79 29.69 5.25
C SER A 31 20.28 28.89 6.45
N GLU A 32 20.49 29.43 7.66
CA GLU A 32 19.94 28.85 8.90
C GLU A 32 18.40 28.94 8.96
N GLU A 33 17.80 29.98 8.36
CA GLU A 33 16.36 30.13 8.29
C GLU A 33 15.73 29.00 7.46
N LEU A 34 16.33 28.67 6.32
CA LEU A 34 15.86 27.56 5.49
C LEU A 34 15.99 26.22 6.21
N LYS A 35 17.10 25.96 6.92
CA LYS A 35 17.28 24.74 7.71
C LYS A 35 16.17 24.51 8.74
N GLN A 36 15.69 25.59 9.35
CA GLN A 36 14.58 25.51 10.33
C GLN A 36 13.23 25.22 9.70
N LEU A 37 13.06 25.54 8.42
CA LEU A 37 11.82 25.29 7.66
C LEU A 37 11.78 23.91 7.00
N ILE A 38 12.92 23.21 6.93
CA ILE A 38 12.96 21.88 6.32
C ILE A 38 12.28 20.88 7.24
N PRO A 39 11.29 20.11 6.74
CA PRO A 39 10.64 19.09 7.53
C PRO A 39 11.64 18.01 7.96
N ARG A 40 11.36 17.36 9.08
CA ARG A 40 12.13 16.21 9.54
C ARG A 40 12.09 15.10 8.48
N HIS A 41 13.15 14.31 8.43
CA HIS A 41 13.27 13.18 7.49
C HIS A 41 12.08 12.21 7.63
N GLY A 42 11.36 11.96 6.54
CA GLY A 42 10.11 11.20 6.54
C GLY A 42 10.25 9.79 7.10
N ASP A 43 11.33 9.08 6.74
CA ASP A 43 11.58 7.72 7.23
C ASP A 43 11.79 7.68 8.75
N LYS A 44 12.42 8.71 9.33
CA LYS A 44 12.59 8.82 10.79
C LYS A 44 11.26 9.08 11.49
N ILE A 45 10.42 9.95 10.91
CA ILE A 45 9.08 10.22 11.44
C ILE A 45 8.23 8.96 11.39
N LEU A 46 8.27 8.23 10.28
CA LEU A 46 7.54 6.97 10.14
C LEU A 46 8.03 5.93 11.14
N ALA A 47 9.35 5.81 11.33
CA ALA A 47 9.92 4.89 12.31
C ALA A 47 9.51 5.24 13.76
N GLU A 48 9.45 6.54 14.10
CA GLU A 48 8.95 7.00 15.40
C GLU A 48 7.46 6.67 15.58
N ALA A 49 6.63 6.95 14.57
CA ALA A 49 5.21 6.64 14.60
C ALA A 49 4.92 5.14 14.73
N ILE A 50 5.74 4.29 14.10
CA ILE A 50 5.65 2.82 14.25
C ILE A 50 5.92 2.40 15.69
N ARG A 51 7.00 2.94 16.32
CA ARG A 51 7.31 2.64 17.73
C ARG A 51 6.20 3.10 18.66
N GLU A 52 5.65 4.28 18.40
CA GLU A 52 4.53 4.82 19.17
C GLU A 52 3.29 3.96 19.02
N ALA A 53 2.91 3.57 17.79
CA ALA A 53 1.79 2.68 17.53
C ALA A 53 1.94 1.34 18.29
N LYS A 54 3.13 0.73 18.24
CA LYS A 54 3.43 -0.51 18.98
C LYS A 54 3.30 -0.31 20.50
N ALA A 55 3.71 0.83 21.02
CA ALA A 55 3.57 1.15 22.45
C ALA A 55 2.09 1.24 22.88
N TYR A 56 1.19 1.58 21.95
CA TYR A 56 -0.28 1.56 22.16
C TYR A 56 -0.93 0.22 21.84
N GLY A 57 -0.15 -0.82 21.53
CA GLY A 57 -0.65 -2.16 21.24
C GLY A 57 -1.17 -2.34 19.80
N THR A 58 -0.83 -1.44 18.89
CA THR A 58 -1.13 -1.56 17.47
C THR A 58 0.05 -2.23 16.75
N GLU A 59 -0.17 -3.36 16.10
CA GLU A 59 0.84 -3.99 15.26
C GLU A 59 0.92 -3.30 13.90
N VAL A 60 2.15 -2.93 13.48
CA VAL A 60 2.39 -2.30 12.18
C VAL A 60 3.12 -3.27 11.27
N ILE A 61 2.54 -3.54 10.11
CA ILE A 61 3.07 -4.47 9.12
C ILE A 61 3.35 -3.71 7.83
N ILE A 62 4.57 -3.83 7.32
CA ILE A 62 4.99 -3.14 6.10
C ILE A 62 5.27 -4.16 5.00
N ALA A 63 4.99 -3.77 3.76
CA ALA A 63 5.25 -4.60 2.60
C ALA A 63 6.74 -4.86 2.39
N SER A 64 7.05 -6.12 2.10
CA SER A 64 8.32 -6.58 1.55
C SER A 64 8.06 -7.40 0.29
N LYS A 65 9.07 -7.61 -0.54
CA LYS A 65 8.92 -8.47 -1.72
C LYS A 65 10.08 -9.44 -1.87
N VAL A 66 9.81 -10.59 -2.48
CA VAL A 66 10.85 -11.44 -3.06
C VAL A 66 11.32 -10.76 -4.35
N ALA A 67 12.57 -10.37 -4.36
CA ALA A 67 13.24 -9.77 -5.51
C ALA A 67 14.31 -10.72 -6.07
N SER A 68 14.65 -10.55 -7.34
CA SER A 68 15.71 -11.30 -8.01
C SER A 68 16.63 -10.37 -8.77
N GLU A 69 17.93 -10.54 -8.57
CA GLU A 69 18.96 -9.77 -9.24
C GLU A 69 20.09 -10.71 -9.65
N ALA A 70 20.36 -10.81 -10.96
CA ALA A 70 21.32 -11.78 -11.50
C ALA A 70 22.77 -11.54 -11.04
N SER A 71 23.11 -10.28 -10.75
CA SER A 71 24.44 -9.87 -10.27
C SER A 71 24.68 -10.20 -8.80
N ARG A 72 23.62 -10.53 -8.04
CA ARG A 72 23.67 -10.80 -6.59
C ARG A 72 23.90 -12.29 -6.32
N GLN A 73 24.55 -12.59 -5.20
CA GLN A 73 24.75 -13.95 -4.69
C GLN A 73 24.28 -14.05 -3.22
N PRO A 74 23.21 -14.78 -2.91
CA PRO A 74 22.30 -15.48 -3.83
C PRO A 74 21.42 -14.50 -4.64
N PRO A 75 20.95 -14.90 -5.84
CA PRO A 75 20.21 -14.00 -6.73
C PRO A 75 18.83 -13.58 -6.18
N GLN A 76 18.16 -14.45 -5.42
CA GLN A 76 16.91 -14.11 -4.78
C GLN A 76 17.13 -13.59 -3.35
N TYR A 77 16.37 -12.57 -2.99
CA TYR A 77 16.41 -11.97 -1.65
C TYR A 77 15.07 -11.34 -1.29
N ILE A 78 14.92 -11.02 -0.01
CA ILE A 78 13.79 -10.21 0.45
C ILE A 78 14.20 -8.72 0.40
N ALA A 79 13.52 -7.95 -0.45
CA ALA A 79 13.62 -6.51 -0.44
C ALA A 79 12.71 -5.97 0.68
N ASN A 80 13.35 -5.61 1.78
CA ASN A 80 12.70 -5.03 2.95
C ASN A 80 12.55 -3.50 2.80
N PRO A 81 11.73 -2.85 3.65
CA PRO A 81 11.74 -1.41 3.80
C PRO A 81 13.15 -0.85 4.10
N HIS A 82 13.34 0.44 3.80
CA HIS A 82 14.60 1.12 4.06
C HIS A 82 15.05 0.96 5.51
N GLU A 83 16.38 0.88 5.72
CA GLU A 83 16.97 0.55 7.01
C GLU A 83 16.54 1.46 8.17
N GLU A 84 16.28 2.75 7.89
CA GLU A 84 15.82 3.70 8.90
C GLU A 84 14.45 3.32 9.47
N ILE A 85 13.54 2.87 8.61
CA ILE A 85 12.22 2.37 9.00
C ILE A 85 12.36 1.05 9.76
N MET A 86 13.25 0.16 9.27
CA MET A 86 13.50 -1.13 9.90
C MET A 86 14.09 -1.03 11.33
N LYS A 87 14.69 0.11 11.70
CA LYS A 87 15.11 0.39 13.11
C LYS A 87 13.93 0.47 14.10
N ALA A 88 12.71 0.63 13.62
CA ALA A 88 11.50 0.54 14.44
C ALA A 88 10.99 -0.89 14.61
N GLU A 89 11.66 -1.86 13.97
CA GLU A 89 11.31 -3.28 14.00
C GLU A 89 9.83 -3.55 13.64
N PRO A 90 9.30 -2.98 12.52
CA PRO A 90 7.98 -3.34 12.08
C PRO A 90 7.95 -4.82 11.68
N GLU A 91 6.77 -5.44 11.75
CA GLU A 91 6.57 -6.72 11.07
C GLU A 91 6.61 -6.49 9.55
N THR A 92 7.06 -7.49 8.79
CA THR A 92 7.07 -7.41 7.33
C THR A 92 6.31 -8.56 6.71
N GLY A 93 5.60 -8.29 5.61
CA GLY A 93 4.84 -9.28 4.86
C GLY A 93 5.07 -9.20 3.36
N ILE A 94 5.15 -10.35 2.71
CA ILE A 94 5.42 -10.45 1.27
C ILE A 94 4.19 -10.00 0.46
N ILE A 95 4.41 -9.16 -0.55
CA ILE A 95 3.35 -8.64 -1.44
C ILE A 95 3.42 -9.18 -2.87
N ASN A 96 4.32 -10.12 -3.16
CA ASN A 96 4.40 -10.70 -4.50
C ASN A 96 3.06 -11.33 -4.89
N ASP A 97 2.50 -10.83 -5.98
CA ASP A 97 1.30 -11.37 -6.59
C ASP A 97 1.65 -12.40 -7.67
N GLN A 98 0.78 -13.39 -7.80
CA GLN A 98 0.86 -14.41 -8.85
C GLN A 98 -0.25 -14.16 -9.85
N MET A 99 0.11 -13.53 -10.97
CA MET A 99 -0.82 -13.40 -12.09
C MET A 99 -0.95 -14.72 -12.82
N ASP A 100 -2.18 -15.06 -13.19
CA ASP A 100 -2.47 -16.15 -14.11
C ASP A 100 -2.03 -15.81 -15.54
N ALA A 101 -1.97 -16.80 -16.43
CA ALA A 101 -1.51 -16.62 -17.80
C ALA A 101 -2.31 -15.58 -18.62
N ASP A 102 -3.52 -15.28 -18.20
CA ASP A 102 -4.40 -14.28 -18.80
C ASP A 102 -4.27 -12.87 -18.16
N GLY A 103 -3.33 -12.70 -17.24
CA GLY A 103 -3.05 -11.43 -16.58
C GLY A 103 -3.96 -11.10 -15.39
N PHE A 104 -4.85 -12.01 -14.99
CA PHE A 104 -5.68 -11.81 -13.81
C PHE A 104 -5.06 -12.48 -12.58
N SER A 105 -5.23 -11.82 -11.43
CA SER A 105 -4.83 -12.37 -10.14
C SER A 105 -6.05 -13.05 -9.48
N ARG A 106 -6.11 -14.37 -9.55
CA ARG A 106 -7.18 -15.17 -8.93
C ARG A 106 -6.72 -15.95 -7.71
N ARG A 107 -5.42 -16.01 -7.51
CA ARG A 107 -4.80 -16.81 -6.46
C ARG A 107 -3.93 -15.92 -5.58
N TYR A 108 -3.95 -16.20 -4.31
CA TYR A 108 -3.09 -15.53 -3.35
C TYR A 108 -2.27 -16.58 -2.59
N ALA A 109 -0.98 -16.33 -2.44
CA ALA A 109 -0.11 -17.22 -1.70
C ALA A 109 -0.19 -16.97 -0.19
N LEU A 110 -0.06 -18.03 0.61
CA LEU A 110 0.06 -17.89 2.07
C LEU A 110 1.46 -17.44 2.48
N PHE A 111 2.45 -17.91 1.74
CA PHE A 111 3.86 -17.58 1.98
C PHE A 111 4.67 -17.75 0.70
N SER A 112 5.87 -17.19 0.72
CA SER A 112 6.90 -17.38 -0.31
C SER A 112 8.12 -18.07 0.32
N GLU A 113 8.88 -18.80 -0.49
CA GLU A 113 10.18 -19.37 -0.11
C GLU A 113 11.26 -18.83 -1.07
N LEU A 114 12.47 -18.66 -0.57
CA LEU A 114 13.61 -18.37 -1.41
C LEU A 114 14.23 -19.68 -1.91
N SER A 115 14.62 -19.74 -3.18
CA SER A 115 15.18 -20.96 -3.80
C SER A 115 16.40 -21.52 -3.06
N HIS A 116 17.19 -20.65 -2.41
CA HIS A 116 18.38 -21.02 -1.65
C HIS A 116 18.10 -21.26 -0.15
N GLN A 117 16.85 -21.12 0.29
CA GLN A 117 16.40 -21.36 1.67
C GLN A 117 15.11 -22.20 1.67
N PRO A 118 15.14 -23.41 1.13
CA PRO A 118 13.95 -24.26 1.09
C PRO A 118 13.47 -24.57 2.51
N GLY A 119 12.18 -24.55 2.72
CA GLY A 119 11.54 -24.80 4.01
C GLY A 119 11.50 -23.58 4.94
N ARG A 120 12.08 -22.45 4.54
CA ARG A 120 11.90 -21.17 5.25
C ARG A 120 10.79 -20.37 4.57
N ALA A 121 9.61 -20.37 5.16
CA ALA A 121 8.46 -19.64 4.65
C ALA A 121 8.45 -18.19 5.15
N TYR A 122 8.25 -17.27 4.21
CA TYR A 122 8.03 -15.86 4.46
C TYR A 122 6.56 -15.57 4.22
N LEU A 123 5.82 -15.24 5.27
CA LEU A 123 4.37 -15.03 5.22
C LEU A 123 4.03 -13.81 4.36
N THR A 124 2.92 -13.90 3.64
CA THR A 124 2.41 -12.75 2.88
C THR A 124 1.84 -11.66 3.80
N LEU A 125 1.72 -10.44 3.27
CA LEU A 125 1.18 -9.28 4.00
C LEU A 125 -0.19 -9.58 4.60
N GLY A 126 -1.08 -10.20 3.81
CA GLY A 126 -2.41 -10.61 4.27
C GLY A 126 -2.34 -11.61 5.41
N LEU A 127 -1.50 -12.65 5.29
CA LEU A 127 -1.40 -13.67 6.34
C LEU A 127 -0.72 -13.14 7.61
N LYS A 128 0.24 -12.21 7.49
CA LYS A 128 0.82 -11.48 8.63
C LYS A 128 -0.23 -10.61 9.33
N SER A 129 -1.09 -9.94 8.57
CA SER A 129 -2.18 -9.14 9.13
C SER A 129 -3.19 -10.00 9.90
N VAL A 130 -3.56 -11.14 9.32
CA VAL A 130 -4.42 -12.14 9.99
C VAL A 130 -3.77 -12.67 11.26
N LYS A 131 -2.48 -13.00 11.22
CA LYS A 131 -1.70 -13.44 12.37
C LYS A 131 -1.77 -12.43 13.53
N ALA A 132 -1.48 -11.16 13.24
CA ALA A 132 -1.49 -10.10 14.23
C ALA A 132 -2.91 -9.83 14.76
N PHE A 133 -3.92 -9.90 13.90
CA PHE A 133 -5.30 -9.64 14.29
C PHE A 133 -5.87 -10.72 15.22
N PHE A 134 -5.53 -12.00 14.99
CA PHE A 134 -5.99 -13.14 15.78
C PHE A 134 -5.01 -13.57 16.87
N ASP A 135 -3.94 -12.83 17.12
CA ASP A 135 -2.89 -13.14 18.11
C ASP A 135 -2.28 -14.54 17.92
N ILE A 136 -2.10 -14.96 16.66
CA ILE A 136 -1.50 -16.26 16.36
C ILE A 136 0.00 -16.20 16.71
N SER A 137 0.47 -17.19 17.47
CA SER A 137 1.86 -17.25 17.94
C SER A 137 2.88 -17.16 16.80
N ASP A 138 4.00 -16.49 17.06
CA ASP A 138 5.13 -16.34 16.12
C ASP A 138 5.73 -17.68 15.66
N THR A 139 5.63 -18.69 16.48
CA THR A 139 6.11 -20.04 16.16
C THR A 139 5.15 -20.86 15.32
N THR A 140 3.91 -20.35 15.14
CA THR A 140 2.90 -21.05 14.33
C THR A 140 3.14 -20.80 12.85
N MET A 141 3.24 -21.88 12.08
CA MET A 141 3.36 -21.83 10.63
C MET A 141 2.17 -22.54 9.99
N PRO A 142 1.74 -22.12 8.78
CA PRO A 142 0.71 -22.83 8.04
C PRO A 142 1.08 -24.30 7.81
N ARG A 143 0.15 -25.20 8.07
CA ARG A 143 0.34 -26.66 7.88
C ARG A 143 -0.68 -27.20 6.91
N PHE A 144 -0.22 -27.82 5.85
CA PHE A 144 -1.06 -28.43 4.84
C PHE A 144 -1.57 -29.81 5.27
N ASN A 145 -2.87 -30.04 5.12
CA ASN A 145 -3.48 -31.34 5.26
C ASN A 145 -3.88 -31.87 3.87
N PRO A 146 -3.15 -32.84 3.32
CA PRO A 146 -3.41 -33.35 1.98
C PRO A 146 -4.70 -34.15 1.84
N SER A 147 -5.28 -34.63 2.96
CA SER A 147 -6.49 -35.44 2.92
C SER A 147 -7.75 -34.63 2.60
N ASN A 148 -7.77 -33.35 2.96
CA ASN A 148 -8.90 -32.48 2.73
C ASN A 148 -8.54 -31.18 1.98
N HIS A 149 -7.28 -31.06 1.54
CA HIS A 149 -6.77 -29.87 0.84
C HIS A 149 -6.94 -28.56 1.63
N ILE A 150 -6.71 -28.61 2.94
CA ILE A 150 -6.82 -27.48 3.84
C ILE A 150 -5.44 -27.09 4.39
N TRP A 151 -5.14 -25.81 4.41
CA TRP A 151 -4.09 -25.22 5.23
C TRP A 151 -4.66 -24.82 6.59
N ASN A 152 -4.06 -25.31 7.65
CA ASN A 152 -4.38 -24.92 9.02
C ASN A 152 -3.36 -23.88 9.49
N TYR A 153 -3.83 -22.75 10.00
CA TYR A 153 -3.01 -21.67 10.54
C TYR A 153 -3.62 -21.14 11.85
N GLY A 154 -3.07 -21.57 12.99
CA GLY A 154 -3.78 -21.44 14.27
C GLY A 154 -5.11 -22.18 14.20
N ASP A 155 -6.19 -21.50 14.55
CA ASP A 155 -7.56 -22.02 14.48
C ASP A 155 -8.23 -21.78 13.11
N LEU A 156 -7.49 -21.21 12.14
CA LEU A 156 -8.04 -20.91 10.82
C LEU A 156 -7.84 -22.08 9.86
N GLU A 157 -8.88 -22.35 9.08
CA GLU A 157 -8.86 -23.29 7.98
C GLU A 157 -8.96 -22.56 6.65
N ILE A 158 -7.98 -22.76 5.77
CA ILE A 158 -7.89 -22.09 4.47
C ILE A 158 -7.90 -23.15 3.38
N ASN A 159 -8.91 -23.09 2.50
CA ASN A 159 -9.02 -24.01 1.38
C ASN A 159 -7.88 -23.78 0.38
N ALA A 160 -7.05 -24.81 0.19
CA ALA A 160 -5.96 -24.75 -0.77
C ALA A 160 -6.48 -24.83 -2.22
N HIS A 161 -5.80 -24.15 -3.13
CA HIS A 161 -5.97 -24.37 -4.55
C HIS A 161 -5.10 -25.57 -4.97
N GLY A 162 -5.71 -26.74 -5.06
CA GLY A 162 -4.98 -27.99 -5.28
C GLY A 162 -4.05 -28.36 -4.12
N ASN A 163 -2.81 -28.71 -4.45
CA ASN A 163 -1.77 -29.03 -3.47
C ASN A 163 -0.76 -27.87 -3.28
N SER A 164 -1.14 -26.66 -3.68
CA SER A 164 -0.26 -25.49 -3.58
C SER A 164 -0.45 -24.73 -2.25
N ASN A 165 0.47 -23.82 -1.97
CA ASN A 165 0.34 -22.86 -0.86
C ASN A 165 -0.50 -21.63 -1.25
N THR A 166 -1.38 -21.77 -2.24
CA THR A 166 -2.27 -20.71 -2.70
C THR A 166 -3.73 -21.07 -2.43
N PHE A 167 -4.56 -20.06 -2.32
CA PHE A 167 -6.02 -20.17 -2.29
C PHE A 167 -6.64 -19.24 -3.33
N LEU A 168 -7.88 -19.51 -3.71
CA LEU A 168 -8.62 -18.68 -4.64
C LEU A 168 -9.15 -17.44 -3.91
N VAL A 169 -8.89 -16.27 -4.51
CA VAL A 169 -9.45 -15.00 -4.00
C VAL A 169 -10.93 -14.95 -4.36
N ASN A 170 -11.76 -14.77 -3.36
CA ASN A 170 -13.19 -14.55 -3.56
C ASN A 170 -13.45 -13.04 -3.73
N TYR A 171 -13.60 -12.59 -4.97
CA TYR A 171 -13.92 -11.19 -5.26
C TYR A 171 -15.41 -10.95 -5.03
N TYR A 172 -15.74 -10.21 -3.98
CA TYR A 172 -17.13 -9.90 -3.61
C TYR A 172 -17.79 -8.84 -4.49
N GLY A 173 -17.06 -8.22 -5.40
CA GLY A 173 -17.61 -7.20 -6.29
C GLY A 173 -16.56 -6.25 -6.87
N PRO A 174 -16.98 -5.17 -7.51
CA PRO A 174 -16.10 -4.17 -8.09
C PRO A 174 -15.26 -3.47 -7.01
N ALA A 175 -14.17 -2.83 -7.44
CA ALA A 175 -13.33 -2.03 -6.55
C ALA A 175 -14.18 -1.02 -5.76
N SER A 176 -13.86 -0.85 -4.48
CA SER A 176 -14.55 0.12 -3.62
C SER A 176 -14.51 1.53 -4.22
N GLY A 177 -15.65 2.20 -4.27
CA GLY A 177 -15.80 3.52 -4.88
C GLY A 177 -16.05 3.54 -6.38
N TYR A 178 -16.14 2.38 -7.04
CA TYR A 178 -16.58 2.32 -8.43
C TYR A 178 -18.11 2.47 -8.49
N LYS A 179 -18.59 3.51 -9.18
CA LYS A 179 -20.00 3.64 -9.51
C LYS A 179 -20.25 2.92 -10.83
N LEU A 180 -21.12 1.93 -10.83
CA LEU A 180 -21.64 1.35 -12.08
C LEU A 180 -22.49 2.41 -12.78
N PRO A 181 -22.29 2.66 -14.09
CA PRO A 181 -22.97 3.76 -14.80
C PRO A 181 -24.49 3.60 -14.97
N LEU A 182 -25.08 2.52 -14.49
CA LEU A 182 -26.47 2.16 -14.79
C LEU A 182 -27.45 2.28 -13.62
N GLU A 183 -27.02 2.68 -12.41
CA GLU A 183 -27.92 2.71 -11.26
C GLU A 183 -27.68 3.95 -10.40
N GLU A 184 -28.51 4.96 -10.59
CA GLU A 184 -28.52 6.20 -9.80
C GLU A 184 -28.82 5.96 -8.29
N ASP A 185 -29.42 4.82 -7.95
CA ASP A 185 -29.91 4.52 -6.61
C ASP A 185 -29.04 3.55 -5.79
N TYR A 186 -27.95 3.02 -6.34
CA TYR A 186 -27.04 2.18 -5.54
C TYR A 186 -26.03 3.06 -4.81
N PRO A 187 -25.98 2.97 -3.48
CA PRO A 187 -24.85 3.55 -2.74
C PRO A 187 -23.57 2.97 -3.34
N ALA A 188 -22.53 3.79 -3.46
CA ALA A 188 -21.22 3.37 -3.97
C ALA A 188 -20.85 2.02 -3.33
N MET A 189 -21.16 0.93 -4.05
CA MET A 189 -20.99 -0.44 -3.55
C MET A 189 -19.52 -0.77 -3.55
N GLY A 190 -18.81 -0.25 -2.53
CA GLY A 190 -17.53 -0.80 -2.20
C GLY A 190 -17.72 -2.00 -1.30
N THR A 191 -17.12 -3.12 -1.64
CA THR A 191 -17.09 -4.31 -0.80
C THR A 191 -16.49 -4.01 0.56
N PHE A 192 -15.59 -3.01 0.61
CA PHE A 192 -14.93 -2.53 1.82
C PHE A 192 -15.10 -1.03 1.96
N PRO A 193 -15.32 -0.51 3.17
CA PRO A 193 -15.34 0.91 3.40
C PRO A 193 -13.98 1.52 3.04
N ARG A 194 -14.02 2.64 2.32
CA ARG A 194 -12.84 3.42 1.99
C ARG A 194 -12.93 4.75 2.71
N TYR A 195 -11.83 5.13 3.32
CA TYR A 195 -11.67 6.42 3.96
C TYR A 195 -10.43 7.10 3.37
N SER A 196 -10.54 8.40 3.09
CA SER A 196 -9.35 9.17 2.77
C SER A 196 -8.43 9.21 3.99
N LEU A 197 -7.13 9.06 3.76
CA LEU A 197 -6.15 9.21 4.84
C LEU A 197 -6.22 10.62 5.45
N ALA A 198 -6.45 11.64 4.62
CA ALA A 198 -6.67 13.00 5.09
C ALA A 198 -7.88 13.07 6.05
N TYR A 199 -8.99 12.39 5.74
CA TYR A 199 -10.18 12.34 6.59
C TYR A 199 -9.96 11.62 7.93
N ILE A 200 -9.04 10.65 7.96
CA ILE A 200 -8.67 9.94 9.19
C ILE A 200 -7.74 10.80 10.07
N ILE A 201 -6.88 11.58 9.43
CA ILE A 201 -5.89 12.45 10.10
C ILE A 201 -6.54 13.77 10.55
N ASP A 202 -7.57 14.23 9.85
CA ASP A 202 -8.33 15.44 10.16
C ASP A 202 -9.29 15.21 11.35
N THR A 203 -8.70 14.80 12.48
CA THR A 203 -9.38 14.74 13.76
C THR A 203 -9.21 16.07 14.47
N GLU A 204 -10.24 16.89 14.37
CA GLU A 204 -10.67 17.95 15.30
C GLU A 204 -10.03 19.34 15.21
N ASP A 205 -8.83 19.58 14.64
CA ASP A 205 -8.26 20.93 14.72
C ASP A 205 -7.38 21.40 13.56
N ILE A 206 -7.20 20.61 12.53
CA ILE A 206 -6.50 21.09 11.35
C ILE A 206 -7.55 21.51 10.34
N SER A 207 -7.98 22.77 10.43
CA SER A 207 -8.59 23.47 9.31
C SER A 207 -7.54 23.72 8.19
N LEU A 208 -6.82 22.70 7.83
CA LEU A 208 -6.22 22.57 6.52
C LEU A 208 -7.40 22.24 5.59
N ARG A 209 -8.22 23.27 5.34
CA ARG A 209 -8.94 23.31 4.09
C ARG A 209 -7.87 23.24 3.03
N ASP A 210 -7.65 22.02 2.54
CA ASP A 210 -6.94 21.84 1.29
C ASP A 210 -7.76 22.65 0.28
N PRO A 211 -7.20 23.75 -0.28
CA PRO A 211 -7.91 24.47 -1.33
C PRO A 211 -8.27 23.59 -2.52
N MET A 212 -7.77 22.36 -2.56
CA MET A 212 -8.13 21.32 -3.53
C MET A 212 -9.34 20.49 -3.11
N GLU A 213 -9.74 20.46 -1.83
CA GLU A 213 -10.97 19.74 -1.39
C GLU A 213 -12.26 20.48 -1.78
N ASP A 214 -12.20 21.80 -1.95
CA ASP A 214 -13.34 22.59 -2.45
C ASP A 214 -13.48 22.50 -3.99
N ILE A 215 -12.54 21.87 -4.68
CA ILE A 215 -12.64 21.59 -6.10
C ILE A 215 -13.26 20.19 -6.28
N ASP A 216 -14.57 20.15 -6.39
CA ASP A 216 -15.27 18.98 -6.93
C ASP A 216 -14.89 18.85 -8.42
N TRP A 217 -13.75 18.20 -8.66
CA TRP A 217 -13.23 17.95 -10.01
C TRP A 217 -14.24 17.23 -10.89
N MET A 218 -15.13 16.45 -10.29
CA MET A 218 -16.15 15.69 -11.00
C MET A 218 -17.36 16.56 -11.35
N SER A 219 -17.69 17.59 -10.56
CA SER A 219 -18.76 18.55 -10.88
C SER A 219 -18.34 19.58 -11.91
N GLN A 220 -17.04 19.77 -12.12
CA GLN A 220 -16.51 20.64 -13.19
C GLN A 220 -16.55 19.96 -14.58
N PHE A 221 -16.72 18.64 -14.62
CA PHE A 221 -16.94 17.91 -15.85
C PHE A 221 -18.43 17.86 -16.17
N ILE A 222 -18.97 18.97 -16.69
CA ILE A 222 -20.27 18.93 -17.39
C ILE A 222 -20.03 18.15 -18.68
N PRO A 223 -20.71 17.01 -18.91
CA PRO A 223 -20.54 16.27 -20.14
C PRO A 223 -20.77 17.17 -21.36
N GLY A 224 -19.72 17.42 -22.13
CA GLY A 224 -19.75 18.26 -23.33
C GLY A 224 -19.15 19.66 -23.18
N GLU A 225 -18.75 20.08 -21.99
CA GLU A 225 -17.98 21.33 -21.80
C GLU A 225 -16.55 21.04 -21.39
N LEU A 226 -15.60 21.67 -22.09
CA LEU A 226 -14.19 21.58 -21.73
C LEU A 226 -13.92 22.40 -20.45
N PRO A 227 -13.10 21.91 -19.51
CA PRO A 227 -12.66 22.68 -18.34
C PRO A 227 -12.15 24.08 -18.74
N GLU A 228 -12.45 25.12 -17.94
CA GLU A 228 -12.07 26.50 -18.23
C GLU A 228 -10.56 26.66 -18.50
N TRP A 229 -9.71 25.92 -17.79
CA TRP A 229 -8.26 25.96 -17.99
C TRP A 229 -7.82 25.37 -19.33
N ILE A 230 -8.55 24.37 -19.90
CA ILE A 230 -8.34 23.88 -21.27
C ILE A 230 -8.82 24.89 -22.29
N GLN A 231 -9.97 25.53 -22.01
CA GLN A 231 -10.49 26.60 -22.87
C GLN A 231 -9.54 27.80 -22.93
N ALA A 232 -8.81 28.08 -21.86
CA ALA A 232 -7.83 29.16 -21.78
C ALA A 232 -6.52 28.91 -22.55
N ILE A 233 -6.29 27.71 -23.08
CA ILE A 233 -5.14 27.42 -23.92
C ILE A 233 -5.36 28.10 -25.28
N GLU A 234 -4.54 29.09 -25.57
CA GLU A 234 -4.66 29.89 -26.81
C GLU A 234 -4.26 29.11 -28.06
N ASP A 235 -3.25 28.20 -27.96
CA ASP A 235 -2.81 27.36 -29.06
C ASP A 235 -3.78 26.20 -29.31
N PRO A 236 -4.41 26.13 -30.49
CA PRO A 236 -5.35 25.07 -30.82
C PRO A 236 -4.72 23.66 -30.82
N SER A 237 -3.42 23.53 -31.14
CA SER A 237 -2.71 22.26 -31.19
C SER A 237 -2.45 21.74 -29.79
N GLU A 238 -1.98 22.59 -28.88
CA GLU A 238 -1.76 22.25 -27.47
C GLU A 238 -3.09 21.93 -26.79
N ARG A 239 -4.16 22.66 -27.12
CA ARG A 239 -5.49 22.39 -26.61
C ARG A 239 -5.98 21.00 -27.03
N GLN A 240 -5.80 20.63 -28.29
CA GLN A 240 -6.22 19.33 -28.81
C GLN A 240 -5.40 18.18 -28.20
N GLU A 241 -4.08 18.35 -28.04
CA GLU A 241 -3.25 17.38 -27.34
C GLU A 241 -3.72 17.13 -25.91
N MET A 242 -4.11 18.19 -25.20
CA MET A 242 -4.61 18.08 -23.84
C MET A 242 -5.95 17.34 -23.77
N ILE A 243 -6.87 17.63 -24.72
CA ILE A 243 -8.15 16.92 -24.87
C ILE A 243 -7.92 15.44 -25.11
N ASP A 244 -7.05 15.10 -26.06
CA ASP A 244 -6.74 13.72 -26.43
C ASP A 244 -6.04 12.97 -25.26
N MET A 245 -5.16 13.64 -24.51
CA MET A 245 -4.47 13.07 -23.34
C MET A 245 -5.46 12.74 -22.21
N MET A 246 -6.49 13.53 -22.04
CA MET A 246 -7.50 13.34 -20.99
C MET A 246 -8.64 12.40 -21.43
N GLY A 247 -8.69 11.99 -22.70
CA GLY A 247 -9.74 11.11 -23.22
C GLY A 247 -11.12 11.78 -23.27
N LEU A 248 -11.17 13.10 -23.43
CA LEU A 248 -12.39 13.92 -23.51
C LEU A 248 -12.92 14.04 -24.93
#